data_09c193e219d87d42fb3c37f92aa184fc
#
_entry.id   09c193e219d87d42fb3c37f92aa184fc
#
_cell.length_a   1.000
_cell.length_b   1.000
_cell.length_c   1.000
_cell.angle_alpha   90.00
_cell.angle_beta   90.00
_cell.angle_gamma   90.00
#
_symmetry.space_group_name_H-M   'P 1'
#
loop_
_entity.id
_entity.type
_entity.pdbx_description
1 polymer ?
#
loop_
_entity_poly.entity_id
_entity_poly.type
_entity_poly.pdbx_seq_one_letter_code
_entity_poly.pdbx_strand_id
1 'polypeptide(L)'
;MSELHQESLRDGSRDWVLFKRIVVYLKPYRVLVLLAIFFLFCVSILSLSGPYLTKIAIDDYISVSNLEGLNQIALIYLIILVVAFVCQFIQTYLMQYIGQKVMYDLRTQTFAHMHRMSFKFFDRNPIGKLITRVVNDVEVLNEMLTSGLILVFSDLFMLVGIFSMMLYLDWQMALIVCVVFPMLYLATMAYRIRARDALRKIRAHITRLNSFLEESLSGMSTVHIFHKEIIYENKFRLINEEKVNEEFRSVNYNAIYLPSIDVFGALGMVLIIWYGGEKFVQGQIQLGIIVAFLQYLQKFYAPLRDLAEKFNIFQTAIASAERTFEFLDEPEEIVDSHFSQTVKQVRGEVEFRNVWFSYKKDEYVLRDISFSLLEGESLAVVGATGAGKSSLVNALCRFYEIQRGDILLDGIPTNKISKRDLRRQISLVQQDVFLFSGSILDNIRLGNSYLEIDQIKSIAESVNLHQFVECLPDKYEQNVLERGSVLSLGQKQLLSFARALATDPRILVLDEATSSIDTETELQVQSGIKELIRGRTSIIIAHRLSTLKNVDKILVLKEGRMAEYGTQKELLQKKGIYWKLYNLQAFNGVKL
;
A
#
# COMPACT_ATOMS: atom_id res chain seq x y z
N MET A 1 20.47 14.39 -3.58
CA MET A 1 21.62 13.97 -2.73
C MET A 1 21.49 14.34 -1.26
N SER A 2 20.54 15.21 -0.87
CA SER A 2 20.34 15.62 0.55
C SER A 2 19.36 14.75 1.36
N GLU A 3 18.57 13.90 0.73
CA GLU A 3 17.60 13.03 1.43
C GLU A 3 18.19 11.68 1.89
N LEU A 4 19.32 11.27 1.34
CA LEU A 4 20.00 10.01 1.71
C LEU A 4 20.84 10.09 2.99
N HIS A 5 20.99 11.28 3.56
CA HIS A 5 21.82 11.48 4.77
C HIS A 5 21.01 11.54 6.07
N GLN A 6 19.67 11.61 6.00
CA GLN A 6 18.79 11.62 7.21
C GLN A 6 18.39 10.23 7.72
N GLU A 7 18.71 9.16 7.01
CA GLU A 7 18.40 7.78 7.46
C GLU A 7 19.37 7.20 8.50
N SER A 8 20.43 7.90 8.91
CA SER A 8 21.51 7.28 9.68
C SER A 8 21.51 7.50 11.19
N LEU A 9 20.55 8.25 11.73
CA LEU A 9 20.41 8.43 13.19
C LEU A 9 18.96 8.13 13.61
N ARG A 10 18.55 6.88 13.46
CA ARG A 10 17.35 6.42 14.15
C ARG A 10 17.62 6.42 15.64
N ASP A 11 16.97 7.32 16.33
CA ASP A 11 16.96 7.37 17.77
C ASP A 11 16.32 6.07 18.29
N GLY A 12 17.06 5.23 19.00
CA GLY A 12 16.58 3.95 19.53
C GLY A 12 15.33 4.09 20.41
N SER A 13 15.05 5.29 20.89
CA SER A 13 13.81 5.65 21.58
C SER A 13 12.59 5.58 20.64
N ARG A 14 12.73 5.97 19.37
CA ARG A 14 11.66 5.95 18.36
C ARG A 14 11.31 4.52 17.94
N ASP A 15 12.34 3.70 17.73
CA ASP A 15 12.16 2.28 17.39
C ASP A 15 11.39 1.53 18.49
N TRP A 16 11.69 1.83 19.76
CA TRP A 16 10.98 1.26 20.90
C TRP A 16 9.52 1.70 20.98
N VAL A 17 9.21 2.96 20.65
CA VAL A 17 7.82 3.47 20.61
C VAL A 17 7.03 2.75 19.51
N LEU A 18 7.60 2.60 18.30
CA LEU A 18 6.98 1.87 17.21
C LEU A 18 6.74 0.40 17.58
N PHE A 19 7.73 -0.24 18.17
CA PHE A 19 7.61 -1.61 18.67
C PHE A 19 6.48 -1.76 19.68
N LYS A 20 6.42 -0.89 20.69
CA LYS A 20 5.34 -0.89 21.67
C LYS A 20 3.96 -0.72 21.02
N ARG A 21 3.89 0.07 19.98
CA ARG A 21 2.66 0.31 19.21
C ARG A 21 2.20 -0.95 18.47
N ILE A 22 3.12 -1.70 17.87
CA ILE A 22 2.82 -2.99 17.23
C ILE A 22 2.31 -3.99 18.26
N VAL A 23 2.95 -4.06 19.43
CA VAL A 23 2.56 -4.98 20.52
C VAL A 23 1.14 -4.68 21.03
N VAL A 24 0.66 -3.44 20.92
CA VAL A 24 -0.73 -3.09 21.29
C VAL A 24 -1.76 -3.86 20.45
N TYR A 25 -1.46 -4.17 19.19
CA TYR A 25 -2.34 -4.98 18.33
C TYR A 25 -2.45 -6.44 18.76
N LEU A 26 -1.54 -6.93 19.60
CA LEU A 26 -1.64 -8.25 20.23
C LEU A 26 -2.60 -8.27 21.43
N LYS A 27 -2.97 -7.11 21.98
CA LYS A 27 -3.82 -6.98 23.17
C LYS A 27 -5.16 -7.72 23.07
N PRO A 28 -5.91 -7.66 21.95
CA PRO A 28 -7.15 -8.42 21.80
C PRO A 28 -6.94 -9.94 21.85
N TYR A 29 -5.75 -10.40 21.46
CA TYR A 29 -5.39 -11.83 21.31
C TYR A 29 -4.52 -12.33 22.47
N ARG A 30 -4.47 -11.62 23.62
CA ARG A 30 -3.57 -11.90 24.75
C ARG A 30 -3.61 -13.34 25.26
N VAL A 31 -4.79 -13.96 25.26
CA VAL A 31 -4.93 -15.36 25.72
C VAL A 31 -4.23 -16.32 24.74
N LEU A 32 -4.42 -16.14 23.44
CA LEU A 32 -3.77 -16.94 22.41
C LEU A 32 -2.25 -16.73 22.42
N VAL A 33 -1.80 -15.49 22.65
CA VAL A 33 -0.36 -15.16 22.78
C VAL A 33 0.25 -15.87 23.99
N LEU A 34 -0.43 -15.85 25.14
CA LEU A 34 0.04 -16.57 26.34
C LEU A 34 0.09 -18.09 26.11
N LEU A 35 -0.90 -18.64 25.44
CA LEU A 35 -0.88 -20.06 25.04
C LEU A 35 0.27 -20.38 24.09
N ALA A 36 0.51 -19.54 23.10
CA ALA A 36 1.63 -19.73 22.16
C ALA A 36 2.99 -19.67 22.89
N ILE A 37 3.17 -18.75 23.82
CA ILE A 37 4.36 -18.66 24.69
C ILE A 37 4.48 -19.90 25.57
N PHE A 38 3.40 -20.37 26.17
CA PHE A 38 3.41 -21.58 26.97
C PHE A 38 3.88 -22.81 26.16
N PHE A 39 3.29 -23.03 24.98
CA PHE A 39 3.72 -24.13 24.10
C PHE A 39 5.15 -23.95 23.61
N LEU A 40 5.61 -22.74 23.40
CA LEU A 40 6.99 -22.43 23.06
C LEU A 40 7.96 -22.91 24.17
N PHE A 41 7.66 -22.60 25.44
CA PHE A 41 8.45 -23.11 26.56
C PHE A 41 8.40 -24.64 26.67
N CYS A 42 7.24 -25.26 26.45
CA CYS A 42 7.11 -26.72 26.41
C CYS A 42 8.02 -27.33 25.32
N VAL A 43 7.96 -26.81 24.10
CA VAL A 43 8.81 -27.27 22.97
C VAL A 43 10.29 -27.15 23.31
N SER A 44 10.70 -26.00 23.89
CA SER A 44 12.09 -25.76 24.25
C SER A 44 12.58 -26.74 25.31
N ILE A 45 11.80 -26.98 26.37
CA ILE A 45 12.14 -27.95 27.44
C ILE A 45 12.21 -29.35 26.90
N LEU A 46 11.20 -29.79 26.10
CA LEU A 46 11.19 -31.10 25.50
C LEU A 46 12.37 -31.30 24.51
N SER A 47 12.75 -30.27 23.78
CA SER A 47 13.91 -30.31 22.90
C SER A 47 15.24 -30.45 23.66
N LEU A 48 15.34 -29.85 24.85
CA LEU A 48 16.50 -29.95 25.72
C LEU A 48 16.62 -31.34 26.38
N SER A 49 15.51 -32.03 26.57
CA SER A 49 15.51 -33.38 27.21
C SER A 49 16.14 -34.45 26.35
N GLY A 50 16.15 -34.31 25.00
CA GLY A 50 16.66 -35.36 24.08
C GLY A 50 18.10 -35.76 24.34
N PRO A 51 19.09 -34.82 24.34
CA PRO A 51 20.48 -35.16 24.64
C PRO A 51 20.68 -35.71 26.06
N TYR A 52 19.89 -35.25 27.04
CA TYR A 52 19.94 -35.74 28.39
C TYR A 52 19.45 -37.21 28.50
N LEU A 53 18.34 -37.54 27.82
CA LEU A 53 17.85 -38.93 27.73
C LEU A 53 18.84 -39.87 27.01
N THR A 54 19.50 -39.35 25.98
CA THR A 54 20.56 -40.10 25.29
C THR A 54 21.71 -40.42 26.26
N LYS A 55 22.09 -39.45 27.10
CA LYS A 55 23.10 -39.67 28.16
C LYS A 55 22.66 -40.81 29.10
N ILE A 56 21.44 -40.76 29.62
CA ILE A 56 20.89 -41.78 30.53
C ILE A 56 20.87 -43.16 29.81
N ALA A 57 20.41 -43.21 28.55
CA ALA A 57 20.38 -44.44 27.77
C ALA A 57 21.76 -45.10 27.64
N ILE A 58 22.79 -44.32 27.43
CA ILE A 58 24.18 -44.82 27.27
C ILE A 58 24.75 -45.24 28.61
N ASP A 59 24.69 -44.33 29.62
CA ASP A 59 25.41 -44.53 30.87
C ASP A 59 24.73 -45.59 31.77
N ASP A 60 23.41 -45.56 31.90
CA ASP A 60 22.68 -46.36 32.88
C ASP A 60 22.15 -47.67 32.30
N TYR A 61 22.01 -47.81 30.98
CA TYR A 61 21.41 -48.98 30.36
C TYR A 61 22.33 -49.72 29.36
N ILE A 62 22.94 -48.98 28.40
CA ILE A 62 23.81 -49.63 27.39
C ILE A 62 25.09 -50.11 28.04
N SER A 63 25.75 -49.28 28.86
CA SER A 63 27.01 -49.63 29.53
C SER A 63 26.86 -50.80 30.51
N VAL A 64 25.66 -51.03 31.03
CA VAL A 64 25.35 -52.11 31.99
C VAL A 64 24.65 -53.28 31.29
N SER A 65 24.45 -53.23 29.97
CA SER A 65 23.78 -54.26 29.14
C SER A 65 22.35 -54.59 29.60
N ASN A 66 21.60 -53.56 30.11
CA ASN A 66 20.22 -53.74 30.57
C ASN A 66 19.22 -53.43 29.42
N LEU A 67 18.76 -54.48 28.72
CA LEU A 67 17.84 -54.33 27.59
C LEU A 67 16.41 -53.89 28.01
N GLU A 68 15.93 -54.30 29.18
CA GLU A 68 14.59 -53.87 29.63
C GLU A 68 14.55 -52.39 29.92
N GLY A 69 15.54 -51.87 30.61
CA GLY A 69 15.65 -50.41 30.88
C GLY A 69 15.86 -49.61 29.59
N LEU A 70 16.64 -50.16 28.62
CA LEU A 70 16.82 -49.51 27.33
C LEU A 70 15.50 -49.37 26.55
N ASN A 71 14.66 -50.41 26.55
CA ASN A 71 13.35 -50.37 25.93
C ASN A 71 12.42 -49.34 26.59
N GLN A 72 12.48 -49.23 27.94
CA GLN A 72 11.70 -48.23 28.67
C GLN A 72 12.13 -46.80 28.31
N ILE A 73 13.43 -46.48 28.30
CA ILE A 73 13.90 -45.15 27.97
C ILE A 73 13.64 -44.80 26.48
N ALA A 74 13.75 -45.79 25.58
CA ALA A 74 13.39 -45.62 24.18
C ALA A 74 11.90 -45.26 24.00
N LEU A 75 11.02 -45.92 24.77
CA LEU A 75 9.58 -45.59 24.76
C LEU A 75 9.32 -44.18 25.31
N ILE A 76 9.98 -43.83 26.44
CA ILE A 76 9.88 -42.46 27.00
C ILE A 76 10.34 -41.41 25.99
N TYR A 77 11.47 -41.66 25.31
CA TYR A 77 11.99 -40.77 24.29
C TYR A 77 11.02 -40.59 23.11
N LEU A 78 10.41 -41.73 22.65
CA LEU A 78 9.37 -41.69 21.61
C LEU A 78 8.15 -40.87 22.04
N ILE A 79 7.67 -41.05 23.28
CA ILE A 79 6.55 -40.28 23.82
C ILE A 79 6.92 -38.78 23.85
N ILE A 80 8.11 -38.43 24.31
CA ILE A 80 8.59 -37.04 24.33
C ILE A 80 8.63 -36.43 22.93
N LEU A 81 9.09 -37.17 21.92
CA LEU A 81 9.10 -36.75 20.52
C LEU A 81 7.68 -36.48 20.00
N VAL A 82 6.74 -37.39 20.28
CA VAL A 82 5.33 -37.20 19.88
C VAL A 82 4.72 -35.98 20.56
N VAL A 83 4.93 -35.84 21.87
CA VAL A 83 4.44 -34.67 22.63
C VAL A 83 5.08 -33.38 22.12
N ALA A 84 6.39 -33.38 21.85
CA ALA A 84 7.10 -32.22 21.28
C ALA A 84 6.53 -31.83 19.92
N PHE A 85 6.26 -32.82 19.04
CA PHE A 85 5.63 -32.59 17.76
C PHE A 85 4.24 -31.93 17.89
N VAL A 86 3.39 -32.46 18.78
CA VAL A 86 2.05 -31.89 19.02
C VAL A 86 2.15 -30.46 19.58
N CYS A 87 3.03 -30.23 20.56
CA CYS A 87 3.26 -28.89 21.11
C CYS A 87 3.78 -27.91 20.03
N GLN A 88 4.71 -28.35 19.19
CA GLN A 88 5.24 -27.52 18.09
C GLN A 88 4.18 -27.22 17.04
N PHE A 89 3.35 -28.19 16.68
CA PHE A 89 2.22 -27.99 15.77
C PHE A 89 1.27 -26.92 16.31
N ILE A 90 0.83 -27.08 17.57
CA ILE A 90 -0.08 -26.12 18.22
C ILE A 90 0.56 -24.71 18.29
N GLN A 91 1.80 -24.64 18.71
CA GLN A 91 2.55 -23.38 18.80
C GLN A 91 2.63 -22.68 17.45
N THR A 92 3.04 -23.40 16.39
CA THR A 92 3.16 -22.83 15.05
C THR A 92 1.80 -22.38 14.50
N TYR A 93 0.76 -23.20 14.69
CA TYR A 93 -0.60 -22.86 14.27
C TYR A 93 -1.12 -21.60 14.98
N LEU A 94 -0.97 -21.51 16.30
CA LEU A 94 -1.38 -20.34 17.07
C LEU A 94 -0.67 -19.08 16.62
N MET A 95 0.63 -19.17 16.35
CA MET A 95 1.44 -18.05 15.89
C MET A 95 0.96 -17.52 14.54
N GLN A 96 0.76 -18.41 13.57
CA GLN A 96 0.26 -18.05 12.25
C GLN A 96 -1.17 -17.46 12.35
N TYR A 97 -2.03 -18.04 13.17
CA TYR A 97 -3.39 -17.56 13.38
C TYR A 97 -3.41 -16.16 13.96
N ILE A 98 -2.60 -15.88 15.01
CA ILE A 98 -2.48 -14.55 15.63
C ILE A 98 -1.98 -13.54 14.59
N GLY A 99 -0.93 -13.89 13.85
CA GLY A 99 -0.38 -13.03 12.82
C GLY A 99 -1.40 -12.65 11.76
N GLN A 100 -2.15 -13.62 11.23
CA GLN A 100 -3.20 -13.36 10.25
C GLN A 100 -4.34 -12.48 10.80
N LYS A 101 -4.71 -12.64 12.08
CA LYS A 101 -5.72 -11.79 12.73
C LYS A 101 -5.25 -10.35 12.88
N VAL A 102 -4.03 -10.15 13.37
CA VAL A 102 -3.43 -8.81 13.49
C VAL A 102 -3.29 -8.14 12.12
N MET A 103 -2.89 -8.89 11.11
CA MET A 103 -2.79 -8.41 9.73
C MET A 103 -4.16 -7.98 9.19
N TYR A 104 -5.20 -8.78 9.44
CA TYR A 104 -6.57 -8.43 9.07
C TYR A 104 -7.01 -7.11 9.70
N ASP A 105 -6.78 -6.94 11.01
CA ASP A 105 -7.14 -5.72 11.74
C ASP A 105 -6.39 -4.49 11.20
N LEU A 106 -5.07 -4.60 11.00
CA LEU A 106 -4.24 -3.53 10.45
C LEU A 106 -4.64 -3.16 9.02
N ARG A 107 -4.86 -4.14 8.14
CA ARG A 107 -5.29 -3.88 6.76
C ARG A 107 -6.64 -3.18 6.74
N THR A 108 -7.59 -3.66 7.51
CA THR A 108 -8.93 -3.07 7.59
C THR A 108 -8.86 -1.64 8.11
N GLN A 109 -8.08 -1.38 9.17
CA GLN A 109 -7.89 -0.04 9.73
C GLN A 109 -7.20 0.89 8.74
N THR A 110 -6.11 0.43 8.10
CA THR A 110 -5.35 1.23 7.12
C THR A 110 -6.20 1.57 5.91
N PHE A 111 -6.98 0.61 5.41
CA PHE A 111 -7.89 0.82 4.29
C PHE A 111 -9.03 1.78 4.66
N ALA A 112 -9.65 1.60 5.82
CA ALA A 112 -10.69 2.50 6.31
C ALA A 112 -10.18 3.93 6.50
N HIS A 113 -8.95 4.10 7.03
CA HIS A 113 -8.31 5.40 7.17
C HIS A 113 -8.02 6.03 5.80
N MET A 114 -7.54 5.24 4.81
CA MET A 114 -7.31 5.71 3.44
C MET A 114 -8.58 6.29 2.82
N HIS A 115 -9.74 5.66 3.01
CA HIS A 115 -11.01 6.16 2.49
C HIS A 115 -11.49 7.48 3.12
N ARG A 116 -10.93 7.86 4.27
CA ARG A 116 -11.23 9.12 4.96
C ARG A 116 -10.25 10.25 4.64
N MET A 117 -9.19 9.93 3.87
CA MET A 117 -8.20 10.92 3.45
C MET A 117 -8.75 11.88 2.41
N SER A 118 -8.19 13.07 2.38
CA SER A 118 -8.55 14.11 1.43
C SER A 118 -8.04 13.84 0.01
N PHE A 119 -8.61 14.54 -0.95
CA PHE A 119 -8.13 14.56 -2.32
C PHE A 119 -6.66 15.02 -2.41
N LYS A 120 -6.28 16.03 -1.62
CA LYS A 120 -4.91 16.56 -1.52
C LYS A 120 -3.89 15.51 -1.10
N PHE A 121 -4.30 14.55 -0.26
CA PHE A 121 -3.44 13.43 0.13
C PHE A 121 -3.16 12.51 -1.07
N PHE A 122 -4.19 12.18 -1.86
CA PHE A 122 -4.03 11.31 -3.05
C PHE A 122 -3.19 11.97 -4.15
N ASP A 123 -3.31 13.28 -4.35
CA ASP A 123 -2.49 14.02 -5.32
C ASP A 123 -0.99 14.02 -4.97
N ARG A 124 -0.67 13.94 -3.67
CA ARG A 124 0.72 13.93 -3.18
C ARG A 124 1.32 12.53 -3.07
N ASN A 125 0.49 11.51 -2.99
CA ASN A 125 0.91 10.14 -2.80
C ASN A 125 0.50 9.27 -3.98
N PRO A 126 1.45 8.78 -4.79
CA PRO A 126 1.15 7.86 -5.89
C PRO A 126 0.41 6.61 -5.42
N ILE A 127 -0.57 6.15 -6.20
CA ILE A 127 -1.42 4.99 -5.87
C ILE A 127 -0.57 3.74 -5.55
N GLY A 128 0.49 3.49 -6.30
CA GLY A 128 1.40 2.36 -6.06
C GLY A 128 2.04 2.38 -4.65
N LYS A 129 2.40 3.58 -4.15
CA LYS A 129 2.92 3.74 -2.78
C LYS A 129 1.85 3.41 -1.73
N LEU A 130 0.59 3.76 -1.98
CA LEU A 130 -0.52 3.47 -1.08
C LEU A 130 -0.87 1.98 -1.06
N ILE A 131 -0.86 1.32 -2.21
CA ILE A 131 -1.03 -0.14 -2.31
C ILE A 131 0.06 -0.85 -1.52
N THR A 132 1.32 -0.44 -1.68
CA THR A 132 2.45 -1.03 -0.94
C THR A 132 2.26 -0.91 0.57
N ARG A 133 1.73 0.20 1.09
CA ARG A 133 1.44 0.39 2.52
C ARG A 133 0.39 -0.58 3.05
N VAL A 134 -0.70 -0.81 2.30
CA VAL A 134 -1.80 -1.68 2.75
C VAL A 134 -1.44 -3.17 2.61
N VAL A 135 -0.66 -3.52 1.60
CA VAL A 135 -0.35 -4.93 1.27
C VAL A 135 1.00 -5.33 1.85
N ASN A 136 2.09 -4.73 1.36
CA ASN A 136 3.44 -5.20 1.65
C ASN A 136 3.93 -4.80 3.03
N ASP A 137 3.72 -3.53 3.45
CA ASP A 137 4.19 -3.07 4.76
C ASP A 137 3.49 -3.83 5.90
N VAL A 138 2.19 -4.12 5.76
CA VAL A 138 1.45 -4.92 6.74
C VAL A 138 1.93 -6.38 6.75
N GLU A 139 2.29 -6.95 5.60
CA GLU A 139 2.84 -8.32 5.52
C GLU A 139 4.19 -8.44 6.25
N VAL A 140 5.07 -7.47 6.09
CA VAL A 140 6.35 -7.42 6.81
C VAL A 140 6.15 -7.32 8.32
N LEU A 141 5.12 -6.61 8.78
CA LEU A 141 4.75 -6.56 10.20
C LEU A 141 4.25 -7.91 10.71
N ASN A 142 3.49 -8.64 9.90
CA ASN A 142 3.07 -10.01 10.20
C ASN A 142 4.28 -10.93 10.35
N GLU A 143 5.22 -10.90 9.42
CA GLU A 143 6.45 -11.70 9.46
C GLU A 143 7.26 -11.42 10.73
N MET A 144 7.37 -10.17 11.16
CA MET A 144 8.03 -9.81 12.41
C MET A 144 7.32 -10.42 13.63
N LEU A 145 5.99 -10.38 13.68
CA LEU A 145 5.22 -10.91 14.81
C LEU A 145 5.28 -12.44 14.89
N THR A 146 5.18 -13.12 13.73
CA THR A 146 5.11 -14.60 13.67
C THR A 146 6.48 -15.25 13.71
N SER A 147 7.41 -14.77 12.89
CA SER A 147 8.74 -15.37 12.69
C SER A 147 9.87 -14.58 13.35
N GLY A 148 9.65 -13.30 13.68
CA GLY A 148 10.65 -12.46 14.29
C GLY A 148 10.67 -12.54 15.81
N LEU A 149 9.71 -11.88 16.45
CA LEU A 149 9.76 -11.59 17.87
C LEU A 149 9.74 -12.83 18.77
N ILE A 150 8.75 -13.71 18.56
CA ILE A 150 8.51 -14.85 19.46
C ILE A 150 9.59 -15.91 19.27
N LEU A 151 10.07 -16.09 18.05
CA LEU A 151 11.17 -17.01 17.80
C LEU A 151 12.52 -16.52 18.36
N VAL A 152 12.76 -15.19 18.42
CA VAL A 152 13.94 -14.64 19.12
C VAL A 152 13.91 -15.02 20.61
N PHE A 153 12.76 -14.92 21.27
CA PHE A 153 12.62 -15.37 22.65
C PHE A 153 12.84 -16.86 22.80
N SER A 154 12.33 -17.68 21.85
CA SER A 154 12.59 -19.12 21.80
C SER A 154 14.06 -19.44 21.70
N ASP A 155 14.76 -18.79 20.78
CA ASP A 155 16.19 -19.01 20.55
C ASP A 155 17.03 -18.61 21.75
N LEU A 156 16.70 -17.46 22.37
CA LEU A 156 17.40 -17.02 23.56
C LEU A 156 17.18 -17.99 24.73
N PHE A 157 15.93 -18.46 24.94
CA PHE A 157 15.63 -19.46 25.94
C PHE A 157 16.32 -20.78 25.69
N MET A 158 16.37 -21.21 24.42
CA MET A 158 17.07 -22.43 23.98
C MET A 158 18.58 -22.32 24.25
N LEU A 159 19.22 -21.21 23.89
CA LEU A 159 20.65 -20.96 24.14
C LEU A 159 20.98 -21.00 25.63
N VAL A 160 20.18 -20.31 26.44
CA VAL A 160 20.33 -20.30 27.91
C VAL A 160 20.10 -21.71 28.47
N GLY A 161 19.10 -22.42 27.98
CA GLY A 161 18.78 -23.80 28.41
C GLY A 161 19.88 -24.79 28.05
N ILE A 162 20.41 -24.74 26.82
CA ILE A 162 21.54 -25.59 26.40
C ILE A 162 22.77 -25.31 27.28
N PHE A 163 23.11 -24.04 27.43
CA PHE A 163 24.27 -23.65 28.25
C PHE A 163 24.12 -24.09 29.71
N SER A 164 22.93 -23.93 30.30
CA SER A 164 22.64 -24.39 31.66
C SER A 164 22.75 -25.89 31.80
N MET A 165 22.26 -26.66 30.82
CA MET A 165 22.38 -28.14 30.80
C MET A 165 23.84 -28.60 30.65
N MET A 166 24.62 -27.92 29.83
CA MET A 166 26.05 -28.19 29.69
C MET A 166 26.80 -27.92 31.02
N LEU A 167 26.51 -26.80 31.67
CA LEU A 167 27.08 -26.50 33.00
C LEU A 167 26.70 -27.50 34.08
N TYR A 168 25.45 -27.99 34.03
CA TYR A 168 24.94 -29.00 34.96
C TYR A 168 25.64 -30.35 34.79
N LEU A 169 25.90 -30.76 33.55
CA LEU A 169 26.54 -32.03 33.23
C LEU A 169 28.04 -32.02 33.58
N ASP A 170 28.77 -31.04 33.11
CA ASP A 170 30.19 -30.82 33.45
C ASP A 170 30.59 -29.33 33.18
N TRP A 171 30.78 -28.58 34.24
CA TRP A 171 31.08 -27.15 34.11
C TRP A 171 32.44 -26.84 33.44
N GLN A 172 33.43 -27.72 33.58
CA GLN A 172 34.77 -27.52 33.00
C GLN A 172 34.70 -27.73 31.48
N MET A 173 34.02 -28.80 31.01
CA MET A 173 33.80 -29.00 29.60
C MET A 173 32.98 -27.85 28.98
N ALA A 174 31.97 -27.36 29.69
CA ALA A 174 31.16 -26.25 29.22
C ALA A 174 32.02 -24.98 29.00
N LEU A 175 32.94 -24.65 29.91
CA LEU A 175 33.84 -23.51 29.78
C LEU A 175 34.83 -23.67 28.61
N ILE A 176 35.34 -24.88 28.35
CA ILE A 176 36.24 -25.14 27.21
C ILE A 176 35.51 -24.91 25.88
N VAL A 177 34.28 -25.38 25.76
CA VAL A 177 33.46 -25.16 24.57
C VAL A 177 33.16 -23.67 24.38
N CYS A 178 33.01 -22.90 25.47
CA CYS A 178 32.80 -21.45 25.41
C CYS A 178 33.90 -20.68 24.69
N VAL A 179 35.12 -21.23 24.59
CA VAL A 179 36.23 -20.60 23.84
C VAL A 179 35.91 -20.44 22.36
N VAL A 180 35.03 -21.28 21.81
CA VAL A 180 34.63 -21.21 20.40
C VAL A 180 33.69 -20.01 20.14
N PHE A 181 32.90 -19.57 21.12
CA PHE A 181 31.93 -18.49 20.93
C PHE A 181 32.52 -17.13 20.58
N PRO A 182 33.59 -16.62 21.22
CA PRO A 182 34.23 -15.39 20.80
C PRO A 182 34.73 -15.46 19.35
N MET A 183 35.27 -16.60 18.91
CA MET A 183 35.76 -16.78 17.54
C MET A 183 34.61 -16.70 16.54
N LEU A 184 33.50 -17.36 16.84
CA LEU A 184 32.30 -17.33 16.04
C LEU A 184 31.69 -15.93 15.98
N TYR A 185 31.67 -15.20 17.10
CA TYR A 185 31.19 -13.81 17.16
C TYR A 185 32.04 -12.88 16.28
N LEU A 186 33.37 -12.97 16.36
CA LEU A 186 34.27 -12.18 15.54
C LEU A 186 34.11 -12.48 14.04
N ALA A 187 33.99 -13.75 13.67
CA ALA A 187 33.72 -14.16 12.28
C ALA A 187 32.39 -13.60 11.76
N THR A 188 31.34 -13.71 12.57
CA THR A 188 30.00 -13.20 12.24
C THR A 188 30.03 -11.66 12.09
N MET A 189 30.73 -10.96 12.97
CA MET A 189 30.87 -9.51 12.91
C MET A 189 31.65 -9.05 11.66
N ALA A 190 32.75 -9.73 11.35
CA ALA A 190 33.51 -9.47 10.14
C ALA A 190 32.74 -9.71 8.85
N TYR A 191 31.96 -10.79 8.81
CA TYR A 191 31.03 -11.08 7.71
C TYR A 191 29.97 -9.98 7.58
N ARG A 192 29.28 -9.65 8.69
CA ARG A 192 28.17 -8.68 8.71
C ARG A 192 28.58 -7.32 8.13
N ILE A 193 29.76 -6.82 8.49
CA ILE A 193 30.25 -5.52 8.00
C ILE A 193 30.44 -5.57 6.47
N ARG A 194 31.09 -6.61 5.93
CA ARG A 194 31.37 -6.75 4.50
C ARG A 194 30.12 -7.06 3.66
N ALA A 195 29.31 -7.99 4.14
CA ALA A 195 28.07 -8.38 3.47
C ALA A 195 27.07 -7.22 3.38
N ARG A 196 26.97 -6.40 4.43
CA ARG A 196 26.09 -5.23 4.46
C ARG A 196 26.41 -4.23 3.34
N ASP A 197 27.71 -3.95 3.10
CA ASP A 197 28.12 -3.02 2.04
C ASP A 197 27.79 -3.58 0.64
N ALA A 198 28.08 -4.87 0.41
CA ALA A 198 27.74 -5.54 -0.85
C ALA A 198 26.22 -5.55 -1.10
N LEU A 199 25.43 -5.92 -0.10
CA LEU A 199 23.96 -5.92 -0.22
C LEU A 199 23.38 -4.52 -0.50
N ARG A 200 23.97 -3.47 0.09
CA ARG A 200 23.57 -2.09 -0.20
C ARG A 200 23.81 -1.72 -1.66
N LYS A 201 24.98 -2.09 -2.21
CA LYS A 201 25.31 -1.85 -3.63
C LYS A 201 24.39 -2.66 -4.56
N ILE A 202 24.15 -3.93 -4.26
CA ILE A 202 23.22 -4.79 -5.02
C ILE A 202 21.84 -4.12 -5.10
N ARG A 203 21.28 -3.61 -3.98
CA ARG A 203 19.99 -2.91 -3.99
C ARG A 203 20.00 -1.66 -4.88
N ALA A 204 21.09 -0.89 -4.87
CA ALA A 204 21.22 0.27 -5.75
C ALA A 204 21.23 -0.12 -7.24
N HIS A 205 21.92 -1.21 -7.60
CA HIS A 205 21.93 -1.73 -8.97
C HIS A 205 20.57 -2.31 -9.38
N ILE A 206 19.85 -3.00 -8.48
CA ILE A 206 18.49 -3.49 -8.74
C ILE A 206 17.55 -2.31 -9.01
N THR A 207 17.62 -1.23 -8.22
CA THR A 207 16.80 -0.03 -8.47
C THR A 207 17.09 0.57 -9.84
N ARG A 208 18.38 0.70 -10.22
CA ARG A 208 18.79 1.20 -11.54
C ARG A 208 18.31 0.29 -12.68
N LEU A 209 18.37 -1.04 -12.49
CA LEU A 209 17.88 -2.03 -13.45
C LEU A 209 16.36 -1.90 -13.65
N ASN A 210 15.60 -1.81 -12.56
CA ASN A 210 14.14 -1.67 -12.62
C ASN A 210 13.73 -0.36 -13.31
N SER A 211 14.37 0.76 -12.99
CA SER A 211 14.10 2.03 -13.67
C SER A 211 14.41 1.97 -15.17
N PHE A 212 15.51 1.31 -15.56
CA PHE A 212 15.86 1.11 -16.97
C PHE A 212 14.84 0.22 -17.69
N LEU A 213 14.37 -0.86 -17.04
CA LEU A 213 13.34 -1.74 -17.61
C LEU A 213 12.00 -1.00 -17.75
N GLU A 214 11.59 -0.23 -16.76
CA GLU A 214 10.36 0.58 -16.81
C GLU A 214 10.41 1.59 -17.98
N GLU A 215 11.52 2.33 -18.10
CA GLU A 215 11.75 3.26 -19.22
C GLU A 215 11.70 2.55 -20.56
N SER A 216 12.43 1.43 -20.70
CA SER A 216 12.54 0.69 -21.97
C SER A 216 11.22 0.08 -22.40
N LEU A 217 10.48 -0.53 -21.47
CA LEU A 217 9.18 -1.17 -21.75
C LEU A 217 8.09 -0.14 -22.05
N SER A 218 8.05 0.95 -21.30
CA SER A 218 7.12 2.06 -21.57
C SER A 218 7.40 2.74 -22.90
N GLY A 219 8.69 2.83 -23.29
CA GLY A 219 9.14 3.42 -24.55
C GLY A 219 9.33 2.42 -25.69
N MET A 220 8.83 1.17 -25.60
CA MET A 220 9.15 0.10 -26.56
C MET A 220 8.78 0.46 -28.01
N SER A 221 7.64 1.09 -28.22
CA SER A 221 7.24 1.57 -29.55
C SER A 221 8.28 2.52 -30.16
N THR A 222 8.83 3.43 -29.35
CA THR A 222 9.89 4.35 -29.75
C THR A 222 11.19 3.61 -30.07
N VAL A 223 11.57 2.64 -29.24
CA VAL A 223 12.76 1.81 -29.46
C VAL A 223 12.68 1.10 -30.83
N HIS A 224 11.51 0.51 -31.14
CA HIS A 224 11.28 -0.18 -32.41
C HIS A 224 11.26 0.77 -33.62
N ILE A 225 10.54 1.91 -33.52
CA ILE A 225 10.48 2.89 -34.64
C ILE A 225 11.88 3.40 -35.00
N PHE A 226 12.75 3.60 -34.00
CA PHE A 226 14.11 4.10 -34.22
C PHE A 226 15.18 3.00 -34.36
N HIS A 227 14.79 1.71 -34.37
CA HIS A 227 15.70 0.55 -34.50
C HIS A 227 16.86 0.61 -33.50
N LYS A 228 16.54 0.85 -32.20
CA LYS A 228 17.55 1.01 -31.13
C LYS A 228 17.67 -0.20 -30.21
N GLU A 229 17.13 -1.36 -30.57
CA GLU A 229 17.10 -2.58 -29.79
C GLU A 229 18.49 -2.98 -29.29
N ILE A 230 19.48 -3.03 -30.21
CA ILE A 230 20.86 -3.42 -29.90
C ILE A 230 21.50 -2.44 -28.89
N ILE A 231 21.19 -1.15 -28.99
CA ILE A 231 21.74 -0.14 -28.06
C ILE A 231 21.16 -0.34 -26.67
N TYR A 232 19.83 -0.59 -26.56
CA TYR A 232 19.17 -0.83 -25.29
C TYR A 232 19.60 -2.17 -24.68
N GLU A 233 19.77 -3.23 -25.49
CA GLU A 233 20.32 -4.51 -25.04
C GLU A 233 21.73 -4.34 -24.46
N ASN A 234 22.62 -3.62 -25.13
CA ASN A 234 23.96 -3.38 -24.62
C ASN A 234 23.97 -2.56 -23.32
N LYS A 235 23.09 -1.55 -23.19
CA LYS A 235 22.93 -0.81 -21.94
C LYS A 235 22.44 -1.71 -20.81
N PHE A 236 21.43 -2.55 -21.09
CA PHE A 236 20.94 -3.53 -20.12
C PHE A 236 22.05 -4.47 -19.67
N ARG A 237 22.84 -5.00 -20.61
CA ARG A 237 23.96 -5.90 -20.33
C ARG A 237 24.96 -5.26 -19.38
N LEU A 238 25.36 -4.01 -19.62
CA LEU A 238 26.29 -3.28 -18.74
C LEU A 238 25.72 -3.12 -17.31
N ILE A 239 24.47 -2.71 -17.17
CA ILE A 239 23.83 -2.56 -15.85
C ILE A 239 23.75 -3.91 -15.13
N ASN A 240 23.43 -4.98 -15.88
CA ASN A 240 23.33 -6.33 -15.34
C ASN A 240 24.71 -6.88 -14.93
N GLU A 241 25.76 -6.62 -15.69
CA GLU A 241 27.15 -7.01 -15.34
C GLU A 241 27.61 -6.32 -14.04
N GLU A 242 27.33 -5.02 -13.87
CA GLU A 242 27.63 -4.29 -12.63
C GLU A 242 26.94 -4.95 -11.43
N LYS A 243 25.65 -5.32 -11.59
CA LYS A 243 24.88 -6.02 -10.53
C LYS A 243 25.49 -7.39 -10.22
N VAL A 244 25.79 -8.20 -11.23
CA VAL A 244 26.36 -9.55 -11.09
C VAL A 244 27.72 -9.51 -10.40
N ASN A 245 28.56 -8.52 -10.69
CA ASN A 245 29.85 -8.35 -10.04
C ASN A 245 29.73 -8.11 -8.52
N GLU A 246 28.74 -7.30 -8.08
CA GLU A 246 28.49 -7.10 -6.65
C GLU A 246 27.81 -8.34 -6.02
N GLU A 247 27.00 -9.09 -6.76
CA GLU A 247 26.47 -10.38 -6.32
C GLU A 247 27.59 -11.41 -6.09
N PHE A 248 28.56 -11.52 -6.99
CA PHE A 248 29.73 -12.38 -6.78
C PHE A 248 30.52 -12.01 -5.54
N ARG A 249 30.65 -10.72 -5.23
CA ARG A 249 31.28 -10.30 -3.96
C ARG A 249 30.49 -10.81 -2.74
N SER A 250 29.17 -10.69 -2.78
CA SER A 250 28.29 -11.20 -1.72
C SER A 250 28.39 -12.72 -1.58
N VAL A 251 28.37 -13.42 -2.72
CA VAL A 251 28.57 -14.90 -2.76
C VAL A 251 29.92 -15.29 -2.16
N ASN A 252 31.00 -14.59 -2.48
CA ASN A 252 32.33 -14.88 -1.92
C ASN A 252 32.34 -14.70 -0.40
N TYR A 253 31.70 -13.64 0.14
CA TYR A 253 31.59 -13.48 1.59
C TYR A 253 30.79 -14.59 2.25
N ASN A 254 29.69 -15.03 1.63
CA ASN A 254 28.90 -16.17 2.10
C ASN A 254 29.69 -17.49 2.02
N ALA A 255 30.40 -17.71 0.91
CA ALA A 255 31.22 -18.91 0.68
C ALA A 255 32.38 -19.07 1.68
N ILE A 256 32.85 -17.97 2.26
CA ILE A 256 33.83 -18.01 3.34
C ILE A 256 33.17 -18.17 4.71
N TYR A 257 32.07 -17.46 4.94
CA TYR A 257 31.41 -17.40 6.25
C TYR A 257 30.73 -18.71 6.64
N LEU A 258 29.93 -19.32 5.75
CA LEU A 258 29.20 -20.54 6.08
C LEU A 258 30.14 -21.71 6.45
N PRO A 259 31.19 -22.03 5.65
CA PRO A 259 32.11 -23.07 6.06
C PRO A 259 32.94 -22.69 7.33
N SER A 260 33.15 -21.40 7.59
CA SER A 260 33.81 -20.99 8.83
C SER A 260 33.03 -21.37 10.08
N ILE A 261 31.67 -21.28 10.03
CA ILE A 261 30.81 -21.75 11.12
C ILE A 261 30.98 -23.26 11.34
N ASP A 262 31.02 -24.03 10.25
CA ASP A 262 31.20 -25.49 10.32
C ASP A 262 32.58 -25.86 10.90
N VAL A 263 33.65 -25.14 10.52
CA VAL A 263 34.98 -25.30 11.08
C VAL A 263 34.99 -24.99 12.58
N PHE A 264 34.36 -23.91 13.04
CA PHE A 264 34.26 -23.61 14.48
C PHE A 264 33.42 -24.66 15.20
N GLY A 265 32.35 -25.18 14.56
CA GLY A 265 31.61 -26.32 15.07
C GLY A 265 32.47 -27.57 15.24
N ALA A 266 33.27 -27.90 14.23
CA ALA A 266 34.20 -29.02 14.28
C ALA A 266 35.27 -28.82 15.36
N LEU A 267 35.81 -27.60 15.53
CA LEU A 267 36.72 -27.28 16.63
C LEU A 267 36.09 -27.54 18.00
N GLY A 268 34.82 -27.13 18.19
CA GLY A 268 34.07 -27.43 19.40
C GLY A 268 33.94 -28.94 19.65
N MET A 269 33.62 -29.72 18.59
CA MET A 269 33.60 -31.19 18.70
C MET A 269 34.94 -31.78 19.06
N VAL A 270 36.02 -31.30 18.44
CA VAL A 270 37.41 -31.77 18.77
C VAL A 270 37.75 -31.47 20.23
N LEU A 271 37.40 -30.28 20.74
CA LEU A 271 37.63 -29.92 22.15
C LEU A 271 36.85 -30.81 23.11
N ILE A 272 35.58 -31.12 22.79
CA ILE A 272 34.75 -32.06 23.59
C ILE A 272 35.33 -33.46 23.59
N ILE A 273 35.76 -33.96 22.43
CA ILE A 273 36.31 -35.31 22.31
C ILE A 273 37.67 -35.42 23.02
N TRP A 274 38.52 -34.38 22.82
CA TRP A 274 39.84 -34.37 23.43
C TRP A 274 39.78 -34.29 24.97
N TYR A 275 39.16 -33.22 25.50
CA TYR A 275 39.13 -33.02 26.94
C TYR A 275 38.12 -33.96 27.64
N GLY A 276 36.94 -34.22 27.03
CA GLY A 276 36.00 -35.18 27.55
C GLY A 276 36.52 -36.61 27.47
N GLY A 277 37.27 -36.97 26.41
CA GLY A 277 37.96 -38.26 26.29
C GLY A 277 39.01 -38.47 27.36
N GLU A 278 39.85 -37.42 27.65
CA GLU A 278 40.79 -37.44 28.75
C GLU A 278 40.10 -37.74 30.10
N LYS A 279 39.07 -36.99 30.44
CA LYS A 279 38.28 -37.17 31.67
C LYS A 279 37.63 -38.55 31.72
N PHE A 280 37.16 -39.09 30.59
CA PHE A 280 36.57 -40.41 30.49
C PHE A 280 37.58 -41.52 30.78
N VAL A 281 38.80 -41.41 30.19
CA VAL A 281 39.90 -42.39 30.43
C VAL A 281 40.34 -42.33 31.89
N GLN A 282 40.29 -41.15 32.53
CA GLN A 282 40.57 -40.96 33.95
C GLN A 282 39.43 -41.42 34.88
N GLY A 283 38.31 -41.90 34.33
CA GLY A 283 37.14 -42.34 35.08
C GLY A 283 36.36 -41.22 35.78
N GLN A 284 36.54 -39.95 35.39
CA GLN A 284 35.87 -38.80 36.00
C GLN A 284 34.46 -38.56 35.45
N ILE A 285 34.22 -38.94 34.20
CA ILE A 285 32.92 -38.80 33.53
C ILE A 285 32.55 -40.07 32.78
N GLN A 286 31.27 -40.23 32.49
CA GLN A 286 30.73 -41.31 31.68
C GLN A 286 30.67 -40.95 30.21
N LEU A 287 30.60 -41.98 29.31
CA LEU A 287 30.57 -41.78 27.85
C LEU A 287 29.35 -40.97 27.38
N GLY A 288 28.19 -41.19 28.01
CA GLY A 288 26.94 -40.50 27.68
C GLY A 288 27.04 -38.99 27.86
N ILE A 289 27.89 -38.50 28.79
CA ILE A 289 28.13 -37.04 28.95
C ILE A 289 28.75 -36.48 27.68
N ILE A 290 29.80 -37.13 27.11
CA ILE A 290 30.44 -36.69 25.87
C ILE A 290 29.44 -36.64 24.73
N VAL A 291 28.60 -37.69 24.58
CA VAL A 291 27.58 -37.76 23.53
C VAL A 291 26.53 -36.63 23.71
N ALA A 292 26.08 -36.38 24.94
CA ALA A 292 25.15 -35.31 25.22
C ALA A 292 25.74 -33.92 24.87
N PHE A 293 27.01 -33.67 25.19
CA PHE A 293 27.71 -32.43 24.83
C PHE A 293 27.81 -32.22 23.33
N LEU A 294 28.10 -33.27 22.55
CA LEU A 294 28.15 -33.23 21.10
C LEU A 294 26.75 -32.86 20.52
N GLN A 295 25.68 -33.44 21.06
CA GLN A 295 24.32 -33.13 20.63
C GLN A 295 23.89 -31.71 21.06
N TYR A 296 24.24 -31.25 22.27
CA TYR A 296 23.96 -29.86 22.70
C TYR A 296 24.74 -28.87 21.88
N LEU A 297 26.00 -29.13 21.55
CA LEU A 297 26.79 -28.26 20.68
C LEU A 297 26.15 -28.09 19.30
N GLN A 298 25.70 -29.19 18.67
CA GLN A 298 24.98 -29.15 17.39
C GLN A 298 23.70 -28.27 17.46
N LYS A 299 22.91 -28.47 18.53
CA LYS A 299 21.71 -27.68 18.76
C LYS A 299 21.99 -26.20 19.06
N PHE A 300 23.15 -25.85 19.54
CA PHE A 300 23.52 -24.48 19.88
C PHE A 300 23.76 -23.59 18.65
N TYR A 301 24.23 -24.15 17.52
CA TYR A 301 24.55 -23.37 16.33
C TYR A 301 23.31 -22.91 15.57
N ALA A 302 22.20 -23.66 15.58
CA ALA A 302 20.99 -23.30 14.84
C ALA A 302 20.40 -21.95 15.28
N PRO A 303 20.14 -21.70 16.58
CA PRO A 303 19.65 -20.40 17.06
C PRO A 303 20.59 -19.22 16.73
N LEU A 304 21.91 -19.44 16.79
CA LEU A 304 22.87 -18.37 16.49
C LEU A 304 22.82 -17.92 15.03
N ARG A 305 22.64 -18.87 14.09
CA ARG A 305 22.50 -18.57 12.67
C ARG A 305 21.18 -17.84 12.40
N ASP A 306 20.11 -18.28 13.03
CA ASP A 306 18.77 -17.73 12.85
C ASP A 306 18.62 -16.31 13.42
N LEU A 307 19.30 -15.98 14.52
CA LEU A 307 19.28 -14.64 15.11
C LEU A 307 19.76 -13.54 14.14
N ALA A 308 20.72 -13.82 13.26
CA ALA A 308 21.20 -12.86 12.28
C ALA A 308 20.14 -12.54 11.22
N GLU A 309 19.39 -13.53 10.78
CA GLU A 309 18.28 -13.37 9.82
C GLU A 309 17.10 -12.61 10.46
N LYS A 310 16.72 -12.99 11.67
CA LYS A 310 15.63 -12.35 12.43
C LYS A 310 15.91 -10.87 12.74
N PHE A 311 17.17 -10.48 12.92
CA PHE A 311 17.53 -9.09 13.07
C PHE A 311 17.21 -8.26 11.82
N ASN A 312 17.41 -8.81 10.62
CA ASN A 312 17.06 -8.15 9.37
C ASN A 312 15.53 -7.99 9.24
N ILE A 313 14.77 -9.05 9.57
CA ILE A 313 13.29 -9.01 9.61
C ILE A 313 12.84 -7.89 10.55
N PHE A 314 13.40 -7.81 11.75
CA PHE A 314 13.08 -6.77 12.73
C PHE A 314 13.35 -5.35 12.20
N GLN A 315 14.52 -5.10 11.60
CA GLN A 315 14.84 -3.79 11.01
C GLN A 315 13.90 -3.40 9.87
N THR A 316 13.56 -4.35 9.00
CA THR A 316 12.64 -4.12 7.89
C THR A 316 11.23 -3.83 8.41
N ALA A 317 10.82 -4.55 9.45
CA ALA A 317 9.52 -4.36 10.08
C ALA A 317 9.38 -3.01 10.80
N ILE A 318 10.42 -2.54 11.49
CA ILE A 318 10.40 -1.20 12.10
C ILE A 318 10.24 -0.12 11.04
N ALA A 319 10.94 -0.24 9.90
CA ALA A 319 10.77 0.71 8.80
C ALA A 319 9.35 0.67 8.19
N SER A 320 8.75 -0.52 8.05
CA SER A 320 7.37 -0.68 7.58
C SER A 320 6.35 -0.18 8.59
N ALA A 321 6.60 -0.38 9.89
CA ALA A 321 5.82 0.16 10.99
C ALA A 321 5.80 1.69 10.97
N GLU A 322 6.97 2.31 10.83
CA GLU A 322 7.10 3.76 10.75
C GLU A 322 6.21 4.31 9.63
N ARG A 323 6.32 3.78 8.40
CA ARG A 323 5.49 4.21 7.27
C ARG A 323 3.99 3.98 7.48
N THR A 324 3.62 2.83 8.08
CA THR A 324 2.22 2.50 8.34
C THR A 324 1.63 3.38 9.42
N PHE A 325 2.35 3.61 10.53
CA PHE A 325 1.84 4.44 11.62
C PHE A 325 1.90 5.94 11.31
N GLU A 326 2.91 6.42 10.58
CA GLU A 326 2.90 7.79 10.05
C GLU A 326 1.66 8.04 9.18
N PHE A 327 1.28 7.05 8.37
CA PHE A 327 0.06 7.14 7.59
C PHE A 327 -1.20 7.13 8.45
N LEU A 328 -1.29 6.26 9.45
CA LEU A 328 -2.44 6.19 10.37
C LEU A 328 -2.55 7.43 11.28
N ASP A 329 -1.45 8.13 11.51
CA ASP A 329 -1.39 9.38 12.29
C ASP A 329 -1.62 10.63 11.44
N GLU A 330 -1.59 10.49 10.09
CA GLU A 330 -1.95 11.60 9.18
C GLU A 330 -3.38 12.04 9.49
N PRO A 331 -3.60 13.33 9.76
CA PRO A 331 -4.94 13.80 10.11
C PRO A 331 -5.91 13.55 8.96
N GLU A 332 -7.07 12.98 9.26
CA GLU A 332 -8.19 12.92 8.34
C GLU A 332 -8.52 14.35 7.95
N GLU A 333 -8.40 14.65 6.65
CA GLU A 333 -8.60 16.02 6.23
C GLU A 333 -10.09 16.37 6.27
N ILE A 334 -10.37 17.56 6.75
CA ILE A 334 -11.66 18.20 6.75
C ILE A 334 -12.70 17.40 7.57
N VAL A 335 -12.56 17.40 8.85
CA VAL A 335 -13.68 17.12 9.76
C VAL A 335 -14.72 18.21 9.52
N ASP A 336 -15.96 17.81 9.21
CA ASP A 336 -17.06 18.77 9.16
C ASP A 336 -17.10 19.51 10.51
N SER A 337 -17.23 20.83 10.48
CA SER A 337 -17.28 21.62 11.72
C SER A 337 -18.46 21.13 12.57
N HIS A 338 -18.35 21.17 13.90
CA HIS A 338 -19.44 20.84 14.81
C HIS A 338 -20.72 21.67 14.58
N PHE A 339 -20.64 22.73 13.78
CA PHE A 339 -21.70 23.64 13.39
C PHE A 339 -22.19 23.42 11.96
N SER A 340 -21.85 22.29 11.30
CA SER A 340 -22.32 21.99 9.95
C SER A 340 -23.85 21.85 9.94
N GLN A 341 -24.51 22.65 9.11
CA GLN A 341 -25.94 22.57 8.90
C GLN A 341 -26.28 21.42 7.95
N THR A 342 -27.29 20.65 8.30
CA THR A 342 -27.88 19.66 7.40
C THR A 342 -28.85 20.36 6.49
N VAL A 343 -28.56 20.40 5.18
CA VAL A 343 -29.42 21.04 4.19
C VAL A 343 -30.16 19.95 3.40
N LYS A 344 -31.48 19.83 3.64
CA LYS A 344 -32.30 18.77 3.04
C LYS A 344 -32.86 19.13 1.66
N GLN A 345 -33.13 20.39 1.41
CA GLN A 345 -33.64 20.90 0.13
C GLN A 345 -32.87 22.13 -0.30
N VAL A 346 -32.30 22.07 -1.51
CA VAL A 346 -31.51 23.12 -2.12
C VAL A 346 -32.21 23.52 -3.41
N ARG A 347 -32.28 24.84 -3.68
CA ARG A 347 -32.77 25.37 -4.96
C ARG A 347 -31.71 25.23 -6.04
N GLY A 348 -30.44 25.39 -5.65
CA GLY A 348 -29.28 25.26 -6.53
C GLY A 348 -28.69 26.60 -6.97
N GLU A 349 -28.94 27.69 -6.24
CA GLU A 349 -28.24 28.95 -6.48
C GLU A 349 -26.80 28.87 -6.01
N VAL A 350 -25.85 29.23 -6.89
CA VAL A 350 -24.40 29.17 -6.61
C VAL A 350 -23.82 30.57 -6.72
N GLU A 351 -23.10 31.01 -5.69
CA GLU A 351 -22.44 32.30 -5.68
C GLU A 351 -20.98 32.17 -5.23
N PHE A 352 -20.08 32.75 -5.99
CA PHE A 352 -18.67 32.93 -5.65
C PHE A 352 -18.44 34.39 -5.26
N ARG A 353 -17.88 34.64 -4.06
CA ARG A 353 -17.58 35.99 -3.54
C ARG A 353 -16.09 36.14 -3.26
N ASN A 354 -15.38 36.88 -4.08
CA ASN A 354 -13.95 37.18 -3.93
C ASN A 354 -13.09 35.96 -3.62
N VAL A 355 -13.31 34.85 -4.35
CA VAL A 355 -12.69 33.56 -4.07
C VAL A 355 -11.24 33.55 -4.54
N TRP A 356 -10.35 33.17 -3.61
CA TRP A 356 -8.94 32.89 -3.87
C TRP A 356 -8.64 31.44 -3.52
N PHE A 357 -7.99 30.75 -4.45
CA PHE A 357 -7.69 29.34 -4.28
C PHE A 357 -6.27 28.99 -4.72
N SER A 358 -5.59 28.12 -3.94
CA SER A 358 -4.26 27.59 -4.25
C SER A 358 -4.13 26.12 -3.81
N TYR A 359 -3.40 25.30 -4.57
CA TYR A 359 -3.01 23.96 -4.17
C TYR A 359 -1.80 23.94 -3.25
N LYS A 360 -0.89 24.91 -3.43
CA LYS A 360 0.30 25.14 -2.61
C LYS A 360 0.25 26.51 -2.00
N LYS A 361 0.86 26.67 -0.84
CA LYS A 361 0.92 27.95 -0.14
C LYS A 361 1.50 29.02 -1.06
N ASP A 362 0.83 30.17 -1.15
CA ASP A 362 1.21 31.37 -1.90
C ASP A 362 1.22 31.25 -3.45
N GLU A 363 0.84 30.09 -4.02
CA GLU A 363 0.69 29.90 -5.47
C GLU A 363 -0.80 29.92 -5.87
N TYR A 364 -1.41 31.11 -5.90
CA TYR A 364 -2.84 31.23 -6.21
C TYR A 364 -3.16 30.88 -7.67
N VAL A 365 -4.02 29.86 -7.84
CA VAL A 365 -4.55 29.40 -9.13
C VAL A 365 -5.85 30.14 -9.49
N LEU A 366 -6.70 30.45 -8.50
CA LEU A 366 -7.84 31.35 -8.67
C LEU A 366 -7.59 32.61 -7.85
N ARG A 367 -7.93 33.77 -8.44
CA ARG A 367 -7.65 35.09 -7.85
C ARG A 367 -8.86 35.97 -8.04
N ASP A 368 -9.52 36.30 -6.94
CA ASP A 368 -10.64 37.27 -6.91
C ASP A 368 -11.79 36.89 -7.86
N ILE A 369 -12.23 35.61 -7.78
CA ILE A 369 -13.34 35.11 -8.61
C ILE A 369 -14.66 35.45 -7.93
N SER A 370 -15.54 36.22 -8.64
CA SER A 370 -16.86 36.61 -8.16
C SER A 370 -17.89 36.50 -9.29
N PHE A 371 -18.88 35.63 -9.13
CA PHE A 371 -20.02 35.50 -10.03
C PHE A 371 -21.19 34.81 -9.30
N SER A 372 -22.39 34.93 -9.87
CA SER A 372 -23.60 34.25 -9.37
C SER A 372 -24.36 33.54 -10.47
N LEU A 373 -24.93 32.41 -10.11
CA LEU A 373 -25.82 31.60 -10.93
C LEU A 373 -27.13 31.41 -10.18
N LEU A 374 -28.23 31.74 -10.83
CA LEU A 374 -29.57 31.49 -10.30
C LEU A 374 -29.97 30.02 -10.49
N GLU A 375 -31.01 29.62 -9.79
CA GLU A 375 -31.63 28.28 -9.97
C GLU A 375 -31.93 27.99 -11.44
N GLY A 376 -31.43 26.86 -11.94
CA GLY A 376 -31.66 26.42 -13.33
C GLY A 376 -30.84 27.13 -14.41
N GLU A 377 -30.00 28.11 -14.05
CA GLU A 377 -29.10 28.76 -15.02
C GLU A 377 -27.91 27.86 -15.38
N SER A 378 -27.47 27.97 -16.61
CA SER A 378 -26.30 27.27 -17.16
C SER A 378 -25.14 28.24 -17.41
N LEU A 379 -23.94 27.88 -16.87
CA LEU A 379 -22.69 28.62 -17.03
C LEU A 379 -21.68 27.82 -17.83
N ALA A 380 -21.16 28.36 -18.90
CA ALA A 380 -19.96 27.82 -19.52
C ALA A 380 -18.71 28.50 -18.99
N VAL A 381 -17.74 27.72 -18.57
CA VAL A 381 -16.40 28.20 -18.17
C VAL A 381 -15.40 27.93 -19.29
N VAL A 382 -14.86 28.98 -19.89
CA VAL A 382 -13.93 28.92 -21.01
C VAL A 382 -12.60 29.57 -20.66
N GLY A 383 -11.52 29.14 -21.30
CA GLY A 383 -10.17 29.68 -21.07
C GLY A 383 -9.09 28.71 -21.55
N ALA A 384 -7.86 29.19 -21.65
CA ALA A 384 -6.72 28.36 -22.02
C ALA A 384 -6.48 27.21 -21.02
N THR A 385 -5.73 26.19 -21.42
CA THR A 385 -5.27 25.14 -20.50
C THR A 385 -4.45 25.79 -19.38
N GLY A 386 -4.72 25.41 -18.13
CA GLY A 386 -4.09 26.02 -16.95
C GLY A 386 -4.73 27.34 -16.47
N ALA A 387 -5.82 27.82 -17.11
CA ALA A 387 -6.51 29.04 -16.66
C ALA A 387 -7.26 28.92 -15.31
N GLY A 388 -7.39 27.72 -14.75
CA GLY A 388 -8.04 27.48 -13.45
C GLY A 388 -9.45 26.88 -13.55
N LYS A 389 -9.89 26.40 -14.72
CA LYS A 389 -11.25 25.86 -14.94
C LYS A 389 -11.58 24.69 -14.00
N SER A 390 -10.76 23.62 -14.01
CA SER A 390 -10.95 22.47 -13.12
C SER A 390 -10.75 22.83 -11.64
N SER A 391 -9.93 23.85 -11.35
CA SER A 391 -9.72 24.33 -9.97
C SER A 391 -10.98 24.99 -9.41
N LEU A 392 -11.77 25.68 -10.25
CA LEU A 392 -13.06 26.23 -9.87
C LEU A 392 -14.04 25.14 -9.45
N VAL A 393 -14.08 24.03 -10.21
CA VAL A 393 -14.90 22.85 -9.89
C VAL A 393 -14.44 22.19 -8.60
N ASN A 394 -13.13 21.99 -8.43
CA ASN A 394 -12.56 21.40 -7.21
C ASN A 394 -12.91 22.21 -5.95
N ALA A 395 -12.92 23.54 -6.07
CA ALA A 395 -13.32 24.43 -4.98
C ALA A 395 -14.83 24.33 -4.69
N LEU A 396 -15.69 24.30 -5.72
CA LEU A 396 -17.14 24.15 -5.57
C LEU A 396 -17.52 22.81 -4.90
N CYS A 397 -16.91 21.69 -5.34
CA CYS A 397 -17.14 20.37 -4.76
C CYS A 397 -16.49 20.19 -3.38
N ARG A 398 -15.81 21.23 -2.90
CA ARG A 398 -15.05 21.22 -1.65
C ARG A 398 -14.14 20.01 -1.54
N PHE A 399 -13.42 19.69 -2.63
CA PHE A 399 -12.31 18.74 -2.62
C PHE A 399 -11.07 19.36 -1.96
N TYR A 400 -11.00 20.68 -1.99
CA TYR A 400 -10.00 21.53 -1.34
C TYR A 400 -10.68 22.73 -0.69
N GLU A 401 -10.13 23.21 0.41
CA GLU A 401 -10.61 24.44 1.05
C GLU A 401 -10.03 25.68 0.33
N ILE A 402 -10.86 26.72 0.19
CA ILE A 402 -10.45 28.01 -0.34
C ILE A 402 -9.69 28.80 0.72
N GLN A 403 -8.79 29.70 0.30
CA GLN A 403 -7.96 30.48 1.22
C GLN A 403 -8.61 31.81 1.61
N ARG A 404 -9.39 32.42 0.68
CA ARG A 404 -10.09 33.70 0.93
C ARG A 404 -11.39 33.72 0.14
N GLY A 405 -12.35 34.53 0.62
CA GLY A 405 -13.67 34.65 0.03
C GLY A 405 -14.62 33.55 0.50
N ASP A 406 -15.78 33.47 -0.13
CA ASP A 406 -16.82 32.49 0.18
C ASP A 406 -17.41 31.90 -1.10
N ILE A 407 -17.75 30.62 -1.04
CA ILE A 407 -18.60 29.95 -2.02
C ILE A 407 -19.90 29.63 -1.29
N LEU A 408 -21.01 30.16 -1.83
CA LEU A 408 -22.32 29.97 -1.21
C LEU A 408 -23.22 29.08 -2.07
N LEU A 409 -23.99 28.25 -1.40
CA LEU A 409 -25.07 27.47 -1.97
C LEU A 409 -26.38 27.92 -1.31
N ASP A 410 -27.29 28.50 -2.10
CA ASP A 410 -28.52 29.14 -1.61
C ASP A 410 -28.27 30.15 -0.46
N GLY A 411 -27.21 30.95 -0.58
CA GLY A 411 -26.80 31.91 0.44
C GLY A 411 -26.07 31.34 1.65
N ILE A 412 -25.91 30.01 1.74
CA ILE A 412 -25.18 29.36 2.84
C ILE A 412 -23.74 29.05 2.42
N PRO A 413 -22.72 29.51 3.15
CA PRO A 413 -21.33 29.17 2.86
C PRO A 413 -21.08 27.65 2.86
N THR A 414 -20.42 27.12 1.83
CA THR A 414 -20.18 25.69 1.64
C THR A 414 -19.38 25.06 2.78
N ASN A 415 -18.55 25.84 3.47
CA ASN A 415 -17.79 25.41 4.66
C ASN A 415 -18.68 25.19 5.91
N LYS A 416 -19.93 25.71 5.90
CA LYS A 416 -20.94 25.50 6.95
C LYS A 416 -21.91 24.37 6.61
N ILE A 417 -21.86 23.80 5.43
CA ILE A 417 -22.66 22.65 5.00
C ILE A 417 -21.82 21.37 5.20
N SER A 418 -22.47 20.28 5.66
CA SER A 418 -21.76 19.00 5.71
C SER A 418 -21.31 18.58 4.30
N LYS A 419 -20.12 18.01 4.17
CA LYS A 419 -19.61 17.56 2.85
C LYS A 419 -20.52 16.55 2.20
N ARG A 420 -21.11 15.67 3.01
CA ARG A 420 -22.05 14.67 2.55
C ARG A 420 -23.27 15.32 1.91
N ASP A 421 -23.85 16.32 2.56
CA ASP A 421 -25.04 17.02 2.05
C ASP A 421 -24.69 17.89 0.84
N LEU A 422 -23.54 18.61 0.88
CA LEU A 422 -23.06 19.39 -0.25
C LEU A 422 -22.86 18.51 -1.51
N ARG A 423 -22.14 17.40 -1.38
CA ARG A 423 -21.84 16.50 -2.51
C ARG A 423 -23.05 15.69 -2.98
N ARG A 424 -24.09 15.58 -2.17
CA ARG A 424 -25.38 15.04 -2.60
C ARG A 424 -26.13 15.97 -3.56
N GLN A 425 -25.91 17.28 -3.44
CA GLN A 425 -26.57 18.28 -4.30
C GLN A 425 -25.79 18.52 -5.61
N ILE A 426 -24.52 18.11 -5.67
CA ILE A 426 -23.64 18.34 -6.79
C ILE A 426 -23.26 17.02 -7.45
N SER A 427 -23.54 16.87 -8.73
CA SER A 427 -22.99 15.75 -9.51
C SER A 427 -21.93 16.25 -10.48
N LEU A 428 -20.80 15.51 -10.53
CA LEU A 428 -19.64 15.82 -11.36
C LEU A 428 -19.45 14.73 -12.42
N VAL A 429 -19.53 15.12 -13.68
CA VAL A 429 -19.10 14.31 -14.81
C VAL A 429 -17.69 14.73 -15.20
N GLN A 430 -16.73 13.85 -15.02
CA GLN A 430 -15.32 14.10 -15.31
C GLN A 430 -14.97 13.84 -16.77
N GLN A 431 -13.94 14.53 -17.26
CA GLN A 431 -13.40 14.34 -18.61
C GLN A 431 -12.96 12.89 -18.85
N ASP A 432 -12.18 12.33 -17.94
CA ASP A 432 -11.76 10.94 -17.96
C ASP A 432 -12.73 10.12 -17.13
N VAL A 433 -13.66 9.43 -17.79
CA VAL A 433 -14.69 8.64 -17.14
C VAL A 433 -14.08 7.40 -16.48
N PHE A 434 -14.17 7.32 -15.17
CA PHE A 434 -13.79 6.13 -14.41
C PHE A 434 -15.02 5.24 -14.16
N LEU A 435 -14.92 3.96 -14.57
CA LEU A 435 -15.91 2.93 -14.30
C LEU A 435 -15.32 1.87 -13.37
N PHE A 436 -16.10 1.49 -12.37
CA PHE A 436 -15.75 0.39 -11.48
C PHE A 436 -16.03 -0.95 -12.15
N SER A 437 -15.20 -1.95 -11.83
CA SER A 437 -15.47 -3.33 -12.23
C SER A 437 -16.79 -3.79 -11.60
N GLY A 438 -17.64 -4.43 -12.42
CA GLY A 438 -18.99 -4.83 -12.03
C GLY A 438 -19.95 -4.62 -13.20
N SER A 439 -21.25 -4.69 -12.94
CA SER A 439 -22.27 -4.55 -13.98
C SER A 439 -22.50 -3.07 -14.38
N ILE A 440 -23.14 -2.85 -15.51
CA ILE A 440 -23.66 -1.53 -15.91
C ILE A 440 -24.60 -1.01 -14.83
N LEU A 441 -25.47 -1.88 -14.31
CA LEU A 441 -26.40 -1.59 -13.23
C LEU A 441 -25.69 -1.05 -11.99
N ASP A 442 -24.64 -1.75 -11.52
CA ASP A 442 -23.86 -1.35 -10.34
C ASP A 442 -23.21 0.03 -10.53
N ASN A 443 -22.70 0.28 -11.74
CA ASN A 443 -22.08 1.55 -12.06
C ASN A 443 -23.09 2.72 -12.07
N ILE A 444 -24.33 2.51 -12.47
CA ILE A 444 -25.39 3.54 -12.38
C ILE A 444 -25.83 3.71 -10.92
N ARG A 445 -26.05 2.61 -10.18
CA ARG A 445 -26.43 2.61 -8.76
C ARG A 445 -25.42 3.22 -7.82
N LEU A 446 -24.19 3.42 -8.26
CA LEU A 446 -23.14 4.05 -7.43
C LEU A 446 -23.59 5.42 -6.88
N GLY A 447 -24.39 6.17 -7.65
CA GLY A 447 -24.97 7.44 -7.22
C GLY A 447 -26.13 7.28 -6.22
N ASN A 448 -26.90 6.21 -6.34
CA ASN A 448 -28.05 5.94 -5.48
C ASN A 448 -28.36 4.44 -5.47
N SER A 449 -27.99 3.74 -4.41
CA SER A 449 -28.14 2.29 -4.27
C SER A 449 -29.60 1.81 -4.09
N TYR A 450 -30.54 2.72 -3.85
CA TYR A 450 -31.96 2.40 -3.62
C TYR A 450 -32.79 2.43 -4.90
N LEU A 451 -32.23 2.79 -6.06
CA LEU A 451 -32.96 2.83 -7.32
C LEU A 451 -33.37 1.44 -7.77
N GLU A 452 -34.64 1.32 -8.14
CA GLU A 452 -35.20 0.13 -8.79
C GLU A 452 -34.79 0.07 -10.26
N ILE A 453 -34.85 -1.14 -10.85
CA ILE A 453 -34.40 -1.38 -12.23
C ILE A 453 -35.16 -0.54 -13.25
N ASP A 454 -36.47 -0.31 -13.02
CA ASP A 454 -37.29 0.47 -13.94
C ASP A 454 -36.95 1.96 -13.92
N GLN A 455 -36.56 2.49 -12.76
CA GLN A 455 -36.04 3.86 -12.65
C GLN A 455 -34.72 4.00 -13.38
N ILE A 456 -33.84 2.99 -13.26
CA ILE A 456 -32.53 2.97 -13.95
C ILE A 456 -32.73 2.91 -15.46
N LYS A 457 -33.71 2.12 -15.96
CA LYS A 457 -34.04 2.09 -17.39
C LYS A 457 -34.51 3.45 -17.87
N SER A 458 -35.39 4.11 -17.14
CA SER A 458 -35.89 5.45 -17.48
C SER A 458 -34.76 6.48 -17.52
N ILE A 459 -33.81 6.42 -16.56
CA ILE A 459 -32.62 7.25 -16.56
C ILE A 459 -31.73 6.95 -17.78
N ALA A 460 -31.50 5.68 -18.09
CA ALA A 460 -30.70 5.27 -19.23
C ALA A 460 -31.33 5.68 -20.58
N GLU A 461 -32.66 5.64 -20.69
CA GLU A 461 -33.40 6.14 -21.85
C GLU A 461 -33.19 7.64 -22.04
N SER A 462 -33.30 8.42 -20.97
CA SER A 462 -33.13 9.88 -21.03
C SER A 462 -31.77 10.33 -21.56
N VAL A 463 -30.71 9.54 -21.33
CA VAL A 463 -29.34 9.83 -21.81
C VAL A 463 -28.95 9.01 -23.05
N ASN A 464 -29.87 8.36 -23.72
CA ASN A 464 -29.63 7.51 -24.90
C ASN A 464 -28.72 6.30 -24.67
N LEU A 465 -28.62 5.82 -23.45
CA LEU A 465 -27.81 4.64 -23.09
C LEU A 465 -28.61 3.33 -23.26
N HIS A 466 -29.94 3.36 -23.05
CA HIS A 466 -30.79 2.17 -22.98
C HIS A 466 -30.72 1.28 -24.21
N GLN A 467 -30.79 1.86 -25.42
CA GLN A 467 -30.77 1.11 -26.67
C GLN A 467 -29.46 0.31 -26.83
N PHE A 468 -28.34 0.91 -26.47
CA PHE A 468 -27.06 0.22 -26.48
C PHE A 468 -27.02 -0.93 -25.48
N VAL A 469 -27.50 -0.70 -24.25
CA VAL A 469 -27.52 -1.73 -23.19
C VAL A 469 -28.39 -2.92 -23.56
N GLU A 470 -29.55 -2.69 -24.18
CA GLU A 470 -30.44 -3.78 -24.61
C GLU A 470 -29.85 -4.66 -25.74
N CYS A 471 -28.89 -4.15 -26.50
CA CYS A 471 -28.14 -4.93 -27.51
C CYS A 471 -27.06 -5.82 -26.91
N LEU A 472 -26.70 -5.65 -25.63
CA LEU A 472 -25.68 -6.48 -24.98
C LEU A 472 -26.27 -7.83 -24.54
N PRO A 473 -25.46 -8.92 -24.53
CA PRO A 473 -25.92 -10.25 -24.14
C PRO A 473 -26.57 -10.28 -22.76
N ASP A 474 -25.93 -9.67 -21.75
CA ASP A 474 -26.37 -9.64 -20.36
C ASP A 474 -27.06 -8.32 -19.99
N LYS A 475 -27.35 -7.45 -20.96
CA LYS A 475 -28.02 -6.16 -20.77
C LYS A 475 -27.44 -5.36 -19.62
N TYR A 476 -28.27 -4.94 -18.64
CA TYR A 476 -27.83 -4.17 -17.47
C TYR A 476 -26.90 -4.93 -16.53
N GLU A 477 -26.91 -6.28 -16.54
CA GLU A 477 -25.99 -7.13 -15.77
C GLU A 477 -24.65 -7.33 -16.49
N GLN A 478 -24.50 -6.81 -17.72
CA GLN A 478 -23.23 -6.90 -18.46
C GLN A 478 -22.08 -6.30 -17.67
N ASN A 479 -21.03 -7.12 -17.46
CA ASN A 479 -19.83 -6.68 -16.76
C ASN A 479 -18.98 -5.77 -17.65
N VAL A 480 -18.64 -4.58 -17.14
CA VAL A 480 -17.85 -3.58 -17.87
C VAL A 480 -16.34 -3.80 -17.77
N LEU A 481 -15.90 -4.78 -16.97
CA LEU A 481 -14.50 -5.08 -16.69
C LEU A 481 -13.72 -3.89 -16.10
N GLU A 482 -12.40 -4.02 -15.97
CA GLU A 482 -11.55 -2.98 -15.39
C GLU A 482 -11.61 -1.70 -16.24
N ARG A 483 -11.96 -0.58 -15.60
CA ARG A 483 -12.09 0.76 -16.22
C ARG A 483 -13.02 0.79 -17.43
N GLY A 484 -13.94 -0.15 -17.53
CA GLY A 484 -14.86 -0.22 -18.66
C GLY A 484 -14.17 -0.54 -19.99
N SER A 485 -13.13 -1.41 -19.98
CA SER A 485 -12.31 -1.70 -21.15
C SER A 485 -13.06 -2.23 -22.36
N VAL A 486 -14.27 -2.77 -22.17
CA VAL A 486 -15.14 -3.29 -23.24
C VAL A 486 -16.04 -2.23 -23.85
N LEU A 487 -16.09 -1.02 -23.32
CA LEU A 487 -16.94 0.07 -23.78
C LEU A 487 -16.17 1.11 -24.57
N SER A 488 -16.79 1.68 -25.60
CA SER A 488 -16.25 2.85 -26.31
C SER A 488 -16.22 4.08 -25.39
N LEU A 489 -15.44 5.10 -25.75
CA LEU A 489 -15.36 6.34 -24.96
C LEU A 489 -16.73 7.02 -24.82
N GLY A 490 -17.53 7.08 -25.89
CA GLY A 490 -18.87 7.65 -25.84
C GLY A 490 -19.83 6.85 -24.98
N GLN A 491 -19.78 5.50 -25.04
CA GLN A 491 -20.59 4.64 -24.16
C GLN A 491 -20.20 4.84 -22.68
N LYS A 492 -18.93 4.99 -22.36
CA LYS A 492 -18.47 5.35 -21.00
C LYS A 492 -19.04 6.70 -20.57
N GLN A 493 -19.08 7.69 -21.46
CA GLN A 493 -19.66 9.01 -21.15
C GLN A 493 -21.16 8.91 -20.88
N LEU A 494 -21.93 8.21 -21.74
CA LEU A 494 -23.38 8.01 -21.52
C LEU A 494 -23.66 7.29 -20.20
N LEU A 495 -22.84 6.29 -19.85
CA LEU A 495 -22.94 5.61 -18.56
C LEU A 495 -22.63 6.55 -17.37
N SER A 496 -21.64 7.43 -17.53
CA SER A 496 -21.35 8.47 -16.53
C SER A 496 -22.49 9.48 -16.39
N PHE A 497 -23.19 9.80 -17.48
CA PHE A 497 -24.37 10.65 -17.45
C PHE A 497 -25.52 9.98 -16.70
N ALA A 498 -25.79 8.69 -16.97
CA ALA A 498 -26.77 7.94 -16.22
C ALA A 498 -26.46 7.88 -14.71
N ARG A 499 -25.18 7.68 -14.35
CA ARG A 499 -24.70 7.75 -12.96
C ARG A 499 -24.95 9.12 -12.33
N ALA A 500 -24.70 10.20 -13.07
CA ALA A 500 -24.92 11.55 -12.60
C ALA A 500 -26.40 11.84 -12.35
N LEU A 501 -27.29 11.40 -13.23
CA LEU A 501 -28.75 11.54 -13.06
C LEU A 501 -29.32 10.69 -11.93
N ALA A 502 -28.71 9.55 -11.66
CA ALA A 502 -29.13 8.64 -10.58
C ALA A 502 -29.10 9.30 -9.19
N THR A 503 -28.33 10.35 -9.01
CA THR A 503 -28.29 11.13 -7.75
C THR A 503 -29.37 12.20 -7.66
N ASP A 504 -30.06 12.51 -8.76
CA ASP A 504 -30.97 13.65 -8.93
C ASP A 504 -30.41 14.96 -8.35
N PRO A 505 -29.26 15.42 -8.87
CA PRO A 505 -28.56 16.58 -8.30
C PRO A 505 -29.26 17.88 -8.69
N ARG A 506 -29.19 18.90 -7.83
CA ARG A 506 -29.61 20.27 -8.14
C ARG A 506 -28.57 21.04 -8.94
N ILE A 507 -27.30 20.69 -8.73
CA ILE A 507 -26.18 21.31 -9.43
C ILE A 507 -25.44 20.23 -10.23
N LEU A 508 -25.25 20.49 -11.52
CA LEU A 508 -24.50 19.63 -12.41
C LEU A 508 -23.20 20.29 -12.84
N VAL A 509 -22.11 19.59 -12.73
CA VAL A 509 -20.81 20.01 -13.23
C VAL A 509 -20.37 19.06 -14.32
N LEU A 510 -20.09 19.59 -15.51
CA LEU A 510 -19.64 18.82 -16.66
C LEU A 510 -18.23 19.31 -17.05
N ASP A 511 -17.25 18.41 -16.98
CA ASP A 511 -15.91 18.64 -17.55
C ASP A 511 -15.83 17.92 -18.90
N GLU A 512 -16.05 18.67 -19.99
CA GLU A 512 -16.26 18.12 -21.31
C GLU A 512 -14.95 17.91 -22.08
N ALA A 513 -14.69 16.67 -22.53
CA ALA A 513 -13.73 16.36 -23.59
C ALA A 513 -14.27 15.27 -24.51
N THR A 514 -14.86 15.70 -25.62
CA THR A 514 -15.39 14.78 -26.66
C THR A 514 -14.43 14.63 -27.85
N SER A 515 -13.15 14.91 -27.69
CA SER A 515 -12.18 15.06 -28.80
C SER A 515 -11.88 13.80 -29.63
N SER A 516 -12.37 12.62 -29.22
CA SER A 516 -11.99 11.33 -29.84
C SER A 516 -13.19 10.39 -30.01
N ILE A 517 -14.40 10.95 -30.23
CA ILE A 517 -15.63 10.17 -30.41
C ILE A 517 -16.06 10.24 -31.87
N ASP A 518 -16.61 9.15 -32.41
CA ASP A 518 -17.23 9.09 -33.73
C ASP A 518 -18.46 9.99 -33.80
N THR A 519 -18.81 10.45 -35.00
CA THR A 519 -19.84 11.47 -35.22
C THR A 519 -21.24 11.04 -34.74
N GLU A 520 -21.60 9.77 -34.89
CA GLU A 520 -22.90 9.26 -34.46
C GLU A 520 -23.02 9.24 -32.93
N THR A 521 -22.04 8.70 -32.25
CA THR A 521 -21.99 8.69 -30.78
C THR A 521 -21.86 10.12 -30.22
N GLU A 522 -21.21 11.03 -30.92
CA GLU A 522 -21.14 12.45 -30.52
C GLU A 522 -22.53 13.10 -30.48
N LEU A 523 -23.39 12.83 -31.46
CA LEU A 523 -24.78 13.33 -31.45
C LEU A 523 -25.57 12.79 -30.26
N GLN A 524 -25.41 11.50 -29.93
CA GLN A 524 -26.03 10.88 -28.76
C GLN A 524 -25.54 11.53 -27.45
N VAL A 525 -24.23 11.73 -27.30
CA VAL A 525 -23.63 12.40 -26.15
C VAL A 525 -24.13 13.84 -26.02
N GLN A 526 -24.18 14.61 -27.12
CA GLN A 526 -24.71 15.98 -27.10
C GLN A 526 -26.21 16.04 -26.74
N SER A 527 -27.00 15.08 -27.20
CA SER A 527 -28.42 14.95 -26.80
C SER A 527 -28.52 14.63 -25.30
N GLY A 528 -27.68 13.71 -24.79
CA GLY A 528 -27.60 13.39 -23.36
C GLY A 528 -27.23 14.60 -22.50
N ILE A 529 -26.26 15.43 -22.93
CA ILE A 529 -25.88 16.67 -22.23
C ILE A 529 -27.07 17.64 -22.11
N LYS A 530 -27.87 17.80 -23.16
CA LYS A 530 -29.05 18.68 -23.13
C LYS A 530 -30.09 18.22 -22.09
N GLU A 531 -30.31 16.91 -22.00
CA GLU A 531 -31.24 16.37 -21.02
C GLU A 531 -30.69 16.47 -19.59
N LEU A 532 -29.37 16.28 -19.41
CA LEU A 532 -28.71 16.48 -18.13
C LEU A 532 -28.88 17.89 -17.57
N ILE A 533 -28.72 18.91 -18.40
CA ILE A 533 -28.77 20.34 -18.01
C ILE A 533 -30.22 20.78 -17.70
N ARG A 534 -31.19 20.15 -18.31
CA ARG A 534 -32.59 20.56 -18.23
C ARG A 534 -33.13 20.65 -16.80
N GLY A 535 -33.51 21.86 -16.37
CA GLY A 535 -34.07 22.12 -15.05
C GLY A 535 -33.07 22.05 -13.89
N ARG A 536 -31.75 22.10 -14.17
CA ARG A 536 -30.68 22.06 -13.18
C ARG A 536 -29.71 23.23 -13.35
N THR A 537 -29.20 23.74 -12.24
CA THR A 537 -28.10 24.70 -12.32
C THR A 537 -26.86 23.97 -12.82
N SER A 538 -26.24 24.46 -13.90
CA SER A 538 -25.20 23.70 -14.58
C SER A 538 -23.94 24.53 -14.80
N ILE A 539 -22.78 23.96 -14.48
CA ILE A 539 -21.46 24.53 -14.76
C ILE A 539 -20.73 23.61 -15.74
N ILE A 540 -20.41 24.12 -16.92
CA ILE A 540 -19.86 23.34 -18.01
C ILE A 540 -18.47 23.89 -18.34
N ILE A 541 -17.43 23.07 -18.19
CA ILE A 541 -16.10 23.38 -18.69
C ILE A 541 -16.10 23.08 -20.18
N ALA A 542 -16.29 24.12 -21.00
CA ALA A 542 -16.46 23.95 -22.42
C ALA A 542 -15.13 24.00 -23.17
N HIS A 543 -14.90 22.96 -23.98
CA HIS A 543 -13.79 22.87 -24.94
C HIS A 543 -14.28 22.97 -26.40
N ARG A 544 -15.60 22.92 -26.65
CA ARG A 544 -16.20 23.00 -27.99
C ARG A 544 -17.24 24.12 -28.09
N LEU A 545 -17.33 24.72 -29.28
CA LEU A 545 -18.34 25.76 -29.58
C LEU A 545 -19.78 25.24 -29.57
N SER A 546 -19.98 23.97 -29.89
CA SER A 546 -21.31 23.34 -29.90
C SER A 546 -21.99 23.39 -28.54
N THR A 547 -21.23 23.24 -27.47
CA THR A 547 -21.70 23.27 -26.09
C THR A 547 -22.04 24.69 -25.61
N LEU A 548 -21.38 25.70 -26.19
CA LEU A 548 -21.61 27.10 -25.84
C LEU A 548 -22.91 27.70 -26.40
N LYS A 549 -23.55 27.05 -27.38
CA LYS A 549 -24.76 27.57 -28.02
C LYS A 549 -26.01 27.57 -27.12
N ASN A 550 -26.01 26.74 -26.10
CA ASN A 550 -27.18 26.47 -25.26
C ASN A 550 -26.99 26.86 -23.80
N VAL A 551 -26.05 27.76 -23.49
CA VAL A 551 -25.78 28.23 -22.13
C VAL A 551 -26.25 29.65 -21.94
N ASP A 552 -26.73 29.97 -20.72
CA ASP A 552 -27.24 31.31 -20.39
C ASP A 552 -26.11 32.31 -20.20
N LYS A 553 -25.02 31.90 -19.54
CA LYS A 553 -23.88 32.75 -19.23
C LYS A 553 -22.55 32.10 -19.58
N ILE A 554 -21.57 32.92 -19.83
CA ILE A 554 -20.19 32.50 -20.13
C ILE A 554 -19.24 33.24 -19.20
N LEU A 555 -18.37 32.49 -18.55
CA LEU A 555 -17.26 32.97 -17.73
C LEU A 555 -15.94 32.70 -18.46
N VAL A 556 -15.20 33.74 -18.79
CA VAL A 556 -13.88 33.63 -19.40
C VAL A 556 -12.82 33.74 -18.31
N LEU A 557 -12.05 32.69 -18.10
CA LEU A 557 -10.91 32.65 -17.20
C LEU A 557 -9.60 32.89 -17.94
N LYS A 558 -8.79 33.82 -17.41
CA LYS A 558 -7.41 34.05 -17.87
C LYS A 558 -6.48 34.19 -16.67
N GLU A 559 -5.46 33.34 -16.60
CA GLU A 559 -4.45 33.36 -15.53
C GLU A 559 -5.05 33.38 -14.11
N GLY A 560 -6.13 32.59 -13.92
CA GLY A 560 -6.80 32.47 -12.63
C GLY A 560 -7.72 33.65 -12.27
N ARG A 561 -7.99 34.56 -13.16
CA ARG A 561 -8.89 35.72 -12.96
C ARG A 561 -10.08 35.65 -13.91
N MET A 562 -11.20 36.20 -13.48
CA MET A 562 -12.35 36.43 -14.34
C MET A 562 -12.04 37.59 -15.29
N ALA A 563 -11.86 37.28 -16.57
CA ALA A 563 -11.57 38.29 -17.59
C ALA A 563 -12.85 38.86 -18.20
N GLU A 564 -13.84 38.03 -18.46
CA GLU A 564 -15.13 38.39 -19.05
C GLU A 564 -16.25 37.54 -18.44
N TYR A 565 -17.43 38.14 -18.27
CA TYR A 565 -18.63 37.46 -17.81
C TYR A 565 -19.87 38.10 -18.48
N GLY A 566 -20.80 37.27 -18.96
CA GLY A 566 -22.02 37.73 -19.61
C GLY A 566 -22.63 36.70 -20.55
N THR A 567 -23.66 37.09 -21.28
CA THR A 567 -24.28 36.27 -22.31
C THR A 567 -23.40 36.15 -23.56
N GLN A 568 -23.59 35.10 -24.36
CA GLN A 568 -22.84 34.91 -25.61
C GLN A 568 -22.93 36.15 -26.54
N LYS A 569 -24.11 36.72 -26.65
CA LYS A 569 -24.32 37.89 -27.51
C LYS A 569 -23.52 39.12 -27.05
N GLU A 570 -23.55 39.40 -25.75
CA GLU A 570 -22.80 40.51 -25.15
C GLU A 570 -21.28 40.36 -25.35
N LEU A 571 -20.75 39.15 -25.11
CA LEU A 571 -19.33 38.88 -25.22
C LEU A 571 -18.82 38.93 -26.68
N LEU A 572 -19.63 38.49 -27.63
CA LEU A 572 -19.30 38.63 -29.06
C LEU A 572 -19.29 40.08 -29.51
N GLN A 573 -20.22 40.91 -28.99
CA GLN A 573 -20.25 42.37 -29.30
C GLN A 573 -19.04 43.10 -28.72
N LYS A 574 -18.56 42.73 -27.51
CA LYS A 574 -17.40 43.31 -26.85
C LYS A 574 -16.08 43.06 -27.60
N LYS A 575 -16.03 42.11 -28.53
CA LYS A 575 -14.84 41.69 -29.31
C LYS A 575 -13.60 41.44 -28.46
N GLY A 576 -13.80 40.91 -27.27
CA GLY A 576 -12.75 40.66 -26.27
C GLY A 576 -12.07 39.32 -26.44
N ILE A 577 -11.71 38.69 -25.29
CA ILE A 577 -11.01 37.39 -25.26
C ILE A 577 -11.95 36.29 -25.76
N TYR A 578 -13.23 36.30 -25.36
CA TYR A 578 -14.22 35.33 -25.82
C TYR A 578 -14.36 35.33 -27.35
N TRP A 579 -14.48 36.52 -27.94
CA TRP A 579 -14.59 36.68 -29.40
C TRP A 579 -13.38 36.09 -30.13
N LYS A 580 -12.16 36.28 -29.59
CA LYS A 580 -10.93 35.70 -30.17
C LYS A 580 -10.96 34.17 -30.09
N LEU A 581 -11.34 33.61 -28.94
CA LEU A 581 -11.45 32.15 -28.77
C LEU A 581 -12.52 31.56 -29.68
N TYR A 582 -13.67 32.24 -29.79
CA TYR A 582 -14.78 31.82 -30.68
C TYR A 582 -14.34 31.77 -32.14
N ASN A 583 -13.70 32.81 -32.64
CA ASN A 583 -13.23 32.85 -34.04
C ASN A 583 -12.14 31.81 -34.31
N LEU A 584 -11.17 31.62 -33.41
CA LEU A 584 -10.13 30.59 -33.57
C LEU A 584 -10.73 29.18 -33.69
N GLN A 585 -11.78 28.88 -32.93
CA GLN A 585 -12.44 27.57 -33.00
C GLN A 585 -13.39 27.47 -34.21
N ALA A 586 -14.06 28.55 -34.59
CA ALA A 586 -14.93 28.58 -35.77
C ALA A 586 -14.13 28.40 -37.07
N PHE A 587 -12.94 28.99 -37.17
CA PHE A 587 -12.03 28.80 -38.34
C PHE A 587 -11.40 27.41 -38.38
N ASN A 588 -11.13 26.78 -37.25
CA ASN A 588 -10.62 25.39 -37.21
C ASN A 588 -11.69 24.32 -37.50
N GLY A 589 -12.96 24.68 -37.38
CA GLY A 589 -14.10 23.83 -37.75
C GLY A 589 -14.42 23.83 -39.25
N VAL A 590 -13.81 24.71 -40.01
CA VAL A 590 -13.90 24.77 -41.48
C VAL A 590 -12.55 24.32 -42.06
N LYS A 591 -12.21 23.04 -41.86
CA LYS A 591 -11.28 22.35 -42.79
C LYS A 591 -12.11 21.38 -43.60
N LEU A 592 -12.21 21.76 -44.87
CA LEU A 592 -12.66 20.94 -46.00
C LEU A 592 -12.02 19.55 -46.00
#